data_c8e2d016fbadcc21dd96fc3910ca0205
#
_entry.id   c8e2d016fbadcc21dd96fc3910ca0205
#
_cell.length_a   1.000
_cell.length_b   1.000
_cell.length_c   1.000
_cell.angle_alpha   90.00
_cell.angle_beta   90.00
_cell.angle_gamma   90.00
#
_symmetry.space_group_name_H-M   'P 1'
#
loop_
_entity.id
_entity.type
_entity.pdbx_description
1 polymer ?
#
loop_
_entity_poly.entity_id
_entity_poly.type
_entity_poly.pdbx_seq_one_letter_code
_entity_poly.pdbx_strand_id
1 'polypeptide(L)'
;MNNTKQENQKGLSRLFTMEMPHTYLLIFAILVICALLTYVIPAGQFDTAPNDTGREILIPGTFHRVAQNPVSLYQFFNAIPTGLSEMSSLIFFVMIAGGSFAIINATQTIDIVINKLVKALEGKEHLIVFVIMFLFSLLGGLIGFDAECVIFVPICITLARRMGYDSITGIAMVMSGAFVGSSVGTFNPYATAVAQGIVGLPIFSGAWYRMIMHVVILVAVVIYTTLYAERVKKDPTKSYCYNVEQAHLKSGQADQLNYTTTTTLSIRNT
;
A
#
# COMPACT_ATOMS: atom_id res chain seq x y z
N MET A 1 -48.06 8.39 11.84
CA MET A 1 -46.69 8.86 12.13
C MET A 1 -45.61 7.80 11.90
N ASN A 2 -45.89 6.63 11.31
CA ASN A 2 -44.88 5.56 11.09
C ASN A 2 -44.31 5.47 9.68
N ASN A 3 -44.87 6.13 8.67
CA ASN A 3 -44.42 6.02 7.29
C ASN A 3 -43.22 6.91 6.96
N THR A 4 -43.05 8.04 7.63
CA THR A 4 -41.94 8.99 7.37
C THR A 4 -40.58 8.51 7.90
N LYS A 5 -40.57 7.62 8.91
CA LYS A 5 -39.31 7.02 9.42
C LYS A 5 -38.78 5.90 8.53
N GLN A 6 -39.65 5.19 7.81
CA GLN A 6 -39.25 4.14 6.90
C GLN A 6 -38.71 4.67 5.56
N GLU A 7 -39.17 5.82 5.09
CA GLU A 7 -38.66 6.47 3.88
C GLU A 7 -37.27 7.07 4.09
N ASN A 8 -36.99 7.67 5.23
CA ASN A 8 -35.67 8.21 5.55
C ASN A 8 -34.61 7.11 5.76
N GLN A 9 -35.00 5.93 6.28
CA GLN A 9 -34.04 4.81 6.37
C GLN A 9 -33.75 4.17 5.01
N LYS A 10 -34.69 4.16 4.06
CA LYS A 10 -34.46 3.71 2.69
C LYS A 10 -33.58 4.67 1.89
N GLY A 11 -33.61 5.97 2.18
CA GLY A 11 -32.74 6.97 1.55
C GLY A 11 -31.28 6.83 1.99
N LEU A 12 -31.03 6.63 3.30
CA LEU A 12 -29.67 6.42 3.81
C LEU A 12 -29.08 5.06 3.37
N SER A 13 -29.87 3.99 3.34
CA SER A 13 -29.39 2.68 2.91
C SER A 13 -29.02 2.65 1.42
N ARG A 14 -29.70 3.44 0.57
CA ARG A 14 -29.34 3.58 -0.85
C ARG A 14 -28.01 4.28 -1.08
N LEU A 15 -27.60 5.20 -0.20
CA LEU A 15 -26.27 5.82 -0.26
C LEU A 15 -25.14 4.82 0.07
N PHE A 16 -25.42 3.82 0.92
CA PHE A 16 -24.46 2.78 1.30
C PHE A 16 -24.49 1.53 0.39
N THR A 17 -25.49 1.39 -0.48
CA THR A 17 -25.61 0.31 -1.47
C THR A 17 -25.26 0.74 -2.89
N MET A 18 -24.73 1.95 -3.09
CA MET A 18 -24.15 2.33 -4.37
C MET A 18 -22.94 1.43 -4.62
N GLU A 19 -23.01 0.60 -5.64
CA GLU A 19 -21.83 -0.06 -6.20
C GLU A 19 -20.75 0.99 -6.37
N MET A 20 -19.54 0.73 -5.84
CA MET A 20 -18.43 1.68 -5.92
C MET A 20 -18.26 2.12 -7.38
N PRO A 21 -18.33 3.42 -7.70
CA PRO A 21 -18.19 3.88 -9.06
C PRO A 21 -16.82 3.45 -9.60
N HIS A 22 -16.75 3.18 -10.89
CA HIS A 22 -15.50 2.78 -11.52
C HIS A 22 -14.37 3.76 -11.15
N THR A 23 -13.21 3.23 -10.79
CA THR A 23 -12.08 4.02 -10.26
C THR A 23 -11.75 5.24 -11.13
N TYR A 24 -11.83 5.12 -12.45
CA TYR A 24 -11.60 6.26 -13.36
C TYR A 24 -12.65 7.37 -13.22
N LEU A 25 -13.92 7.01 -12.98
CA LEU A 25 -14.96 8.00 -12.74
C LEU A 25 -14.73 8.78 -11.44
N LEU A 26 -14.27 8.08 -10.40
CA LEU A 26 -13.95 8.68 -9.11
C LEU A 26 -12.76 9.65 -9.23
N ILE A 27 -11.69 9.24 -9.91
CA ILE A 27 -10.51 10.10 -10.15
C ILE A 27 -10.91 11.32 -10.97
N PHE A 28 -11.70 11.14 -12.03
CA PHE A 28 -12.18 12.24 -12.85
C PHE A 28 -13.08 13.21 -12.07
N ALA A 29 -13.97 12.70 -11.22
CA ALA A 29 -14.80 13.52 -10.35
C ALA A 29 -13.96 14.35 -9.37
N ILE A 30 -12.93 13.76 -8.76
CA ILE A 30 -12.00 14.48 -7.89
C ILE A 30 -11.29 15.59 -8.67
N LEU A 31 -10.81 15.30 -9.88
CA LEU A 31 -10.12 16.29 -10.74
C LEU A 31 -11.05 17.46 -11.07
N VAL A 32 -12.32 17.20 -11.39
CA VAL A 32 -13.33 18.25 -11.63
C VAL A 32 -13.56 19.07 -10.36
N ILE A 33 -13.72 18.42 -9.21
CA ILE A 33 -13.94 19.11 -7.92
C ILE A 33 -12.73 20.01 -7.61
N CYS A 34 -11.51 19.51 -7.73
CA CYS A 34 -10.30 20.29 -7.49
C CYS A 34 -10.23 21.50 -8.44
N ALA A 35 -10.53 21.32 -9.72
CA ALA A 35 -10.56 22.42 -10.68
C ALA A 35 -11.60 23.50 -10.31
N LEU A 36 -12.81 23.11 -9.90
CA LEU A 36 -13.84 24.04 -9.44
C LEU A 36 -13.42 24.78 -8.15
N LEU A 37 -12.73 24.10 -7.23
CA LEU A 37 -12.23 24.71 -6.00
C LEU A 37 -11.21 25.82 -6.27
N THR A 38 -10.46 25.76 -7.38
CA THR A 38 -9.52 26.86 -7.75
C THR A 38 -10.22 28.18 -8.07
N TYR A 39 -11.53 28.17 -8.37
CA TYR A 39 -12.32 29.38 -8.59
C TYR A 39 -12.91 29.94 -7.30
N VAL A 40 -13.08 29.09 -6.27
CA VAL A 40 -13.74 29.46 -5.00
C VAL A 40 -12.74 29.82 -3.93
N ILE A 41 -11.63 29.05 -3.86
CA ILE A 41 -10.60 29.24 -2.82
C ILE A 41 -9.68 30.38 -3.25
N PRO A 42 -9.55 31.45 -2.44
CA PRO A 42 -8.65 32.54 -2.76
C PRO A 42 -7.19 32.10 -2.72
N ALA A 43 -6.40 32.50 -3.70
CA ALA A 43 -4.98 32.20 -3.76
C ALA A 43 -4.20 32.98 -2.68
N GLY A 44 -3.27 32.30 -2.03
CA GLY A 44 -2.36 32.89 -1.04
C GLY A 44 -0.98 32.25 -1.12
N GLN A 45 0.03 33.03 -0.77
CA GLN A 45 1.42 32.60 -0.78
C GLN A 45 2.12 33.04 0.49
N PHE A 46 3.13 32.26 0.92
CA PHE A 46 4.07 32.66 1.94
C PHE A 46 5.36 33.15 1.28
N ASP A 47 6.05 34.10 1.88
CA ASP A 47 7.40 34.46 1.46
C ASP A 47 8.36 33.31 1.75
N THR A 48 9.34 33.14 0.88
CA THR A 48 10.39 32.14 1.03
C THR A 48 11.74 32.81 1.19
N ALA A 49 12.62 32.25 2.00
CA ALA A 49 14.00 32.66 2.11
C ALA A 49 14.94 31.44 2.01
N PRO A 50 16.11 31.60 1.39
CA PRO A 50 17.10 30.53 1.37
C PRO A 50 17.64 30.32 2.78
N ASN A 51 17.69 29.06 3.22
CA ASN A 51 18.32 28.68 4.47
C ASN A 51 19.84 28.47 4.26
N ASP A 52 20.60 28.20 5.33
CA ASP A 52 22.05 27.95 5.31
C ASP A 52 22.46 26.79 4.38
N THR A 53 21.53 25.94 3.97
CA THR A 53 21.74 24.82 3.03
C THR A 53 21.34 25.18 1.60
N GLY A 54 20.99 26.43 1.30
CA GLY A 54 20.56 26.89 -0.01
C GLY A 54 19.16 26.45 -0.45
N ARG A 55 18.33 25.92 0.46
CA ARG A 55 16.94 25.57 0.20
C ARG A 55 16.01 26.71 0.61
N GLU A 56 14.99 26.95 -0.19
CA GLU A 56 13.94 27.90 0.14
C GLU A 56 13.07 27.33 1.26
N ILE A 57 12.97 28.06 2.37
CA ILE A 57 12.07 27.78 3.50
C ILE A 57 11.00 28.84 3.60
N LEU A 58 9.81 28.41 4.03
CA LEU A 58 8.68 29.32 4.25
C LEU A 58 8.93 30.16 5.50
N ILE A 59 8.70 31.47 5.40
CA ILE A 59 8.80 32.39 6.54
C ILE A 59 7.45 32.40 7.27
N PRO A 60 7.38 31.94 8.55
CA PRO A 60 6.14 31.98 9.31
C PRO A 60 5.57 33.40 9.44
N GLY A 61 4.24 33.54 9.30
CA GLY A 61 3.56 34.82 9.46
C GLY A 61 3.56 35.75 8.25
N THR A 62 4.17 35.35 7.12
CA THR A 62 4.23 36.16 5.88
C THR A 62 3.10 35.86 4.89
N PHE A 63 2.06 35.16 5.34
CA PHE A 63 0.94 34.82 4.47
C PHE A 63 0.31 36.08 3.86
N HIS A 64 0.28 36.18 2.55
CA HIS A 64 -0.41 37.24 1.81
C HIS A 64 -1.24 36.66 0.66
N ARG A 65 -2.32 37.38 0.31
CA ARG A 65 -3.15 36.99 -0.83
C ARG A 65 -2.48 37.43 -2.12
N VAL A 66 -2.44 36.53 -3.10
CA VAL A 66 -1.94 36.79 -4.44
C VAL A 66 -3.09 36.83 -5.44
N ALA A 67 -2.83 37.33 -6.65
CA ALA A 67 -3.81 37.32 -7.71
C ALA A 67 -4.29 35.89 -7.99
N GLN A 68 -5.61 35.73 -8.05
CA GLN A 68 -6.20 34.45 -8.32
C GLN A 68 -5.93 34.02 -9.77
N ASN A 69 -5.39 32.82 -9.94
CA ASN A 69 -5.14 32.22 -11.25
C ASN A 69 -5.87 30.86 -11.32
N PRO A 70 -7.19 30.87 -11.58
CA PRO A 70 -7.97 29.62 -11.63
C PRO A 70 -7.55 28.77 -12.82
N VAL A 71 -7.68 27.46 -12.68
CA VAL A 71 -7.30 26.50 -13.72
C VAL A 71 -8.11 26.71 -14.98
N SER A 72 -7.43 26.99 -16.11
CA SER A 72 -8.06 27.10 -17.42
C SER A 72 -8.49 25.72 -17.97
N LEU A 73 -9.41 25.73 -18.93
CA LEU A 73 -9.86 24.50 -19.60
C LEU A 73 -8.69 23.70 -20.21
N TYR A 74 -7.73 24.41 -20.79
CA TYR A 74 -6.51 23.79 -21.33
C TYR A 74 -5.68 23.12 -20.24
N GLN A 75 -5.45 23.76 -19.11
CA GLN A 75 -4.71 23.21 -17.97
C GLN A 75 -5.45 22.02 -17.36
N PHE A 76 -6.79 22.06 -17.32
CA PHE A 76 -7.59 20.94 -16.85
C PHE A 76 -7.34 19.66 -17.66
N PHE A 77 -7.40 19.74 -18.98
CA PHE A 77 -7.11 18.57 -19.82
C PHE A 77 -5.63 18.18 -19.83
N ASN A 78 -4.74 19.15 -19.72
CA ASN A 78 -3.30 18.93 -19.66
C ASN A 78 -2.84 18.31 -18.32
N ALA A 79 -3.65 18.39 -17.26
CA ALA A 79 -3.34 17.74 -15.98
C ALA A 79 -3.22 16.21 -16.10
N ILE A 80 -3.96 15.58 -17.02
CA ILE A 80 -3.92 14.13 -17.22
C ILE A 80 -2.56 13.68 -17.79
N PRO A 81 -2.09 14.17 -18.97
CA PRO A 81 -0.79 13.76 -19.49
C PRO A 81 0.37 14.22 -18.59
N THR A 82 0.26 15.38 -17.93
CA THR A 82 1.28 15.82 -16.96
C THR A 82 1.39 14.86 -15.78
N GLY A 83 0.26 14.48 -15.16
CA GLY A 83 0.26 13.52 -14.06
C GLY A 83 0.80 12.13 -14.48
N LEU A 84 0.47 11.65 -15.68
CA LEU A 84 1.05 10.42 -16.22
C LEU A 84 2.56 10.54 -16.43
N SER A 85 3.03 11.70 -16.90
CA SER A 85 4.46 11.96 -17.08
C SER A 85 5.22 11.98 -15.75
N GLU A 86 4.66 12.63 -14.73
CA GLU A 86 5.24 12.68 -13.38
C GLU A 86 5.32 11.30 -12.73
N MET A 87 4.29 10.45 -12.95
CA MET A 87 4.23 9.10 -12.43
C MET A 87 4.89 8.05 -13.34
N SER A 88 5.47 8.46 -14.47
CA SER A 88 6.02 7.54 -15.49
C SER A 88 7.07 6.58 -14.91
N SER A 89 7.98 7.07 -14.08
CA SER A 89 9.00 6.24 -13.44
C SER A 89 8.40 5.12 -12.60
N LEU A 90 7.36 5.40 -11.83
CA LEU A 90 6.65 4.40 -11.04
C LEU A 90 5.91 3.40 -11.94
N ILE A 91 5.23 3.89 -12.98
CA ILE A 91 4.51 3.02 -13.93
C ILE A 91 5.48 2.06 -14.61
N PHE A 92 6.59 2.55 -15.15
CA PHE A 92 7.60 1.70 -15.79
C PHE A 92 8.25 0.75 -14.81
N PHE A 93 8.54 1.19 -13.58
CA PHE A 93 9.08 0.32 -12.54
C PHE A 93 8.13 -0.86 -12.27
N VAL A 94 6.84 -0.60 -12.03
CA VAL A 94 5.83 -1.65 -11.77
C VAL A 94 5.69 -2.60 -12.98
N MET A 95 5.71 -2.07 -14.20
CA MET A 95 5.62 -2.90 -15.42
C MET A 95 6.85 -3.81 -15.58
N ILE A 96 8.06 -3.28 -15.42
CA ILE A 96 9.31 -4.06 -15.56
C ILE A 96 9.41 -5.08 -14.43
N ALA A 97 9.14 -4.68 -13.21
CA ALA A 97 9.17 -5.57 -12.05
C ALA A 97 8.11 -6.68 -12.18
N GLY A 98 6.89 -6.34 -12.58
CA GLY A 98 5.83 -7.32 -12.83
C GLY A 98 6.20 -8.32 -13.92
N GLY A 99 6.79 -7.86 -15.04
CA GLY A 99 7.33 -8.72 -16.09
C GLY A 99 8.45 -9.63 -15.58
N SER A 100 9.38 -9.10 -14.79
CA SER A 100 10.46 -9.87 -14.18
C SER A 100 9.91 -10.96 -13.25
N PHE A 101 8.94 -10.63 -12.42
CA PHE A 101 8.26 -11.63 -11.56
C PHE A 101 7.52 -12.69 -12.36
N ALA A 102 6.90 -12.34 -13.49
CA ALA A 102 6.25 -13.32 -14.36
C ALA A 102 7.27 -14.34 -14.90
N ILE A 103 8.46 -13.88 -15.31
CA ILE A 103 9.55 -14.76 -15.78
C ILE A 103 10.04 -15.65 -14.63
N ILE A 104 10.32 -15.08 -13.45
CA ILE A 104 10.79 -15.84 -12.28
C ILE A 104 9.73 -16.85 -11.86
N ASN A 105 8.45 -16.49 -11.89
CA ASN A 105 7.37 -17.39 -11.57
C ASN A 105 7.28 -18.57 -12.56
N ALA A 106 7.48 -18.31 -13.85
CA ALA A 106 7.50 -19.36 -14.88
C ALA A 106 8.63 -20.38 -14.66
N THR A 107 9.72 -20.02 -13.97
CA THR A 107 10.81 -20.95 -13.59
C THR A 107 10.49 -21.80 -12.35
N GLN A 108 9.33 -21.59 -11.72
CA GLN A 108 8.92 -22.22 -10.45
C GLN A 108 9.92 -21.99 -9.28
N THR A 109 10.88 -21.10 -9.45
CA THR A 109 11.89 -20.80 -8.43
C THR A 109 11.26 -20.29 -7.13
N ILE A 110 10.25 -19.42 -7.24
CA ILE A 110 9.52 -18.88 -6.08
C ILE A 110 8.88 -20.01 -5.29
N ASP A 111 8.23 -20.95 -5.96
CA ASP A 111 7.59 -22.11 -5.31
C ASP A 111 8.57 -22.99 -4.57
N ILE A 112 9.72 -23.24 -5.17
CA ILE A 112 10.79 -24.05 -4.54
C ILE A 112 11.31 -23.34 -3.29
N VAL A 113 11.57 -22.03 -3.37
CA VAL A 113 12.05 -21.23 -2.22
C VAL A 113 11.02 -21.19 -1.11
N ILE A 114 9.74 -20.92 -1.44
CA ILE A 114 8.65 -20.90 -0.47
C ILE A 114 8.52 -22.25 0.22
N ASN A 115 8.52 -23.36 -0.53
CA ASN A 115 8.41 -24.70 0.04
C ASN A 115 9.57 -25.03 0.99
N LYS A 116 10.80 -24.64 0.61
CA LYS A 116 11.97 -24.81 1.50
C LYS A 116 11.84 -23.98 2.77
N LEU A 117 11.39 -22.73 2.64
CA LEU A 117 11.20 -21.81 3.77
C LEU A 117 10.13 -22.34 4.74
N VAL A 118 8.98 -22.76 4.22
CA VAL A 118 7.88 -23.32 5.04
C VAL A 118 8.33 -24.58 5.75
N LYS A 119 9.03 -25.52 5.07
CA LYS A 119 9.58 -26.74 5.69
C LYS A 119 10.64 -26.45 6.74
N ALA A 120 11.53 -25.49 6.48
CA ALA A 120 12.60 -25.12 7.42
C ALA A 120 12.07 -24.47 8.71
N LEU A 121 10.91 -23.80 8.63
CA LEU A 121 10.28 -23.08 9.73
C LEU A 121 8.94 -23.71 10.15
N GLU A 122 8.74 -24.99 9.83
CA GLU A 122 7.54 -25.74 10.25
C GLU A 122 7.39 -25.69 11.77
N GLY A 123 6.20 -25.31 12.24
CA GLY A 123 5.92 -25.06 13.66
C GLY A 123 6.37 -23.70 14.19
N LYS A 124 6.98 -22.84 13.35
CA LYS A 124 7.41 -21.47 13.69
C LYS A 124 6.90 -20.44 12.66
N GLU A 125 5.69 -20.66 12.14
CA GLU A 125 5.13 -19.85 11.05
C GLU A 125 4.99 -18.38 11.47
N HIS A 126 4.74 -18.09 12.74
CA HIS A 126 4.71 -16.73 13.29
C HIS A 126 6.04 -15.99 13.11
N LEU A 127 7.18 -16.71 13.08
CA LEU A 127 8.48 -16.12 12.81
C LEU A 127 8.58 -15.65 11.35
N ILE A 128 7.99 -16.37 10.41
CA ILE A 128 7.95 -15.96 8.99
C ILE A 128 7.16 -14.65 8.84
N VAL A 129 5.99 -14.57 9.50
CA VAL A 129 5.17 -13.35 9.52
C VAL A 129 6.00 -12.17 10.04
N PHE A 130 6.67 -12.35 11.19
CA PHE A 130 7.52 -11.31 11.77
C PHE A 130 8.65 -10.89 10.82
N VAL A 131 9.42 -11.84 10.26
CA VAL A 131 10.58 -11.54 9.40
C VAL A 131 10.15 -10.77 8.15
N ILE A 132 9.06 -11.17 7.52
CA ILE A 132 8.56 -10.49 6.32
C ILE A 132 8.08 -9.08 6.67
N MET A 133 7.28 -8.91 7.70
CA MET A 133 6.80 -7.61 8.14
C MET A 133 7.96 -6.68 8.55
N PHE A 134 8.96 -7.22 9.25
CA PHE A 134 10.15 -6.48 9.62
C PHE A 134 10.94 -6.01 8.39
N LEU A 135 11.15 -6.90 7.41
CA LEU A 135 11.87 -6.57 6.17
C LEU A 135 11.18 -5.44 5.41
N PHE A 136 9.85 -5.57 5.17
CA PHE A 136 9.11 -4.52 4.47
C PHE A 136 9.00 -3.23 5.28
N SER A 137 8.91 -3.31 6.60
CA SER A 137 8.92 -2.15 7.47
C SER A 137 10.27 -1.41 7.42
N LEU A 138 11.36 -2.15 7.32
CA LEU A 138 12.68 -1.55 7.15
C LEU A 138 12.80 -0.83 5.80
N LEU A 139 12.34 -1.46 4.71
CA LEU A 139 12.32 -0.86 3.37
C LEU A 139 11.43 0.41 3.34
N GLY A 140 10.22 0.36 3.91
CA GLY A 140 9.34 1.53 4.03
C GLY A 140 9.99 2.67 4.81
N GLY A 141 10.62 2.35 5.95
CA GLY A 141 11.25 3.35 6.84
C GLY A 141 12.54 3.96 6.32
N LEU A 142 13.31 3.24 5.51
CA LEU A 142 14.59 3.69 4.96
C LEU A 142 14.47 4.37 3.61
N ILE A 143 13.69 3.82 2.70
CA ILE A 143 13.62 4.28 1.31
C ILE A 143 12.23 4.73 0.87
N GLY A 144 11.23 4.67 1.77
CA GLY A 144 9.86 5.05 1.42
C GLY A 144 9.18 4.07 0.45
N PHE A 145 9.43 2.78 0.64
CA PHE A 145 8.94 1.71 -0.22
C PHE A 145 7.47 1.40 0.09
N ASP A 146 6.56 2.14 -0.54
CA ASP A 146 5.12 2.08 -0.29
C ASP A 146 4.33 1.43 -1.43
N ALA A 147 4.19 2.14 -2.55
CA ALA A 147 3.41 1.68 -3.69
C ALA A 147 4.04 0.45 -4.36
N GLU A 148 5.36 0.38 -4.37
CA GLU A 148 6.13 -0.69 -4.99
C GLU A 148 5.97 -2.03 -4.27
N CYS A 149 5.62 -2.01 -2.98
CA CYS A 149 5.43 -3.24 -2.19
C CYS A 149 4.29 -4.14 -2.73
N VAL A 150 3.32 -3.56 -3.47
CA VAL A 150 2.19 -4.28 -4.07
C VAL A 150 2.66 -5.44 -4.98
N ILE A 151 3.83 -5.31 -5.61
CA ILE A 151 4.40 -6.35 -6.49
C ILE A 151 4.66 -7.65 -5.73
N PHE A 152 4.97 -7.56 -4.42
CA PHE A 152 5.29 -8.72 -3.57
C PHE A 152 4.05 -9.38 -2.96
N VAL A 153 2.88 -8.73 -3.04
CA VAL A 153 1.63 -9.23 -2.45
C VAL A 153 1.26 -10.62 -2.96
N PRO A 154 1.28 -10.94 -4.27
CA PRO A 154 0.92 -12.28 -4.75
C PRO A 154 1.82 -13.39 -4.17
N ILE A 155 3.12 -13.12 -4.02
CA ILE A 155 4.08 -14.06 -3.43
C ILE A 155 3.74 -14.32 -1.97
N CYS A 156 3.47 -13.27 -1.20
CA CYS A 156 3.14 -13.39 0.21
C CYS A 156 1.77 -14.00 0.46
N ILE A 157 0.79 -13.80 -0.44
CA ILE A 157 -0.49 -14.54 -0.40
C ILE A 157 -0.24 -16.04 -0.58
N THR A 158 0.57 -16.43 -1.58
CA THR A 158 0.92 -17.83 -1.81
C THR A 158 1.62 -18.43 -0.59
N LEU A 159 2.55 -17.71 0.00
CA LEU A 159 3.25 -18.12 1.22
C LEU A 159 2.29 -18.29 2.40
N ALA A 160 1.41 -17.30 2.65
CA ALA A 160 0.43 -17.35 3.72
C ALA A 160 -0.50 -18.56 3.59
N ARG A 161 -1.01 -18.82 2.39
CA ARG A 161 -1.87 -19.98 2.12
C ARG A 161 -1.16 -21.31 2.37
N ARG A 162 0.12 -21.42 2.01
CA ARG A 162 0.92 -22.64 2.29
C ARG A 162 1.18 -22.87 3.79
N MET A 163 1.16 -21.81 4.60
CA MET A 163 1.24 -21.88 6.06
C MET A 163 -0.12 -22.18 6.73
N GLY A 164 -1.20 -22.26 5.94
CA GLY A 164 -2.56 -22.47 6.44
C GLY A 164 -3.24 -21.16 6.91
N TYR A 165 -2.74 -20.02 6.50
CA TYR A 165 -3.33 -18.71 6.71
C TYR A 165 -4.17 -18.29 5.51
N ASP A 166 -4.87 -17.16 5.60
CA ASP A 166 -5.67 -16.59 4.52
C ASP A 166 -4.91 -15.56 3.67
N SER A 167 -5.54 -15.13 2.59
CA SER A 167 -4.97 -14.10 1.69
C SER A 167 -4.79 -12.76 2.39
N ILE A 168 -5.65 -12.40 3.35
CA ILE A 168 -5.54 -11.14 4.10
C ILE A 168 -4.26 -11.13 4.92
N THR A 169 -3.89 -12.25 5.54
CA THR A 169 -2.61 -12.38 6.23
C THR A 169 -1.43 -12.14 5.27
N GLY A 170 -1.50 -12.70 4.04
CA GLY A 170 -0.47 -12.47 3.02
C GLY A 170 -0.34 -11.00 2.62
N ILE A 171 -1.46 -10.32 2.40
CA ILE A 171 -1.50 -8.89 2.11
C ILE A 171 -0.95 -8.08 3.29
N ALA A 172 -1.40 -8.41 4.51
CA ALA A 172 -1.00 -7.70 5.72
C ALA A 172 0.52 -7.81 5.99
N MET A 173 1.13 -8.96 5.73
CA MET A 173 2.59 -9.12 5.89
C MET A 173 3.38 -8.09 5.08
N VAL A 174 2.97 -7.81 3.84
CA VAL A 174 3.66 -6.86 2.96
C VAL A 174 3.23 -5.43 3.26
N MET A 175 1.93 -5.17 3.11
CA MET A 175 1.41 -3.80 3.13
C MET A 175 1.48 -3.17 4.51
N SER A 176 1.08 -3.90 5.57
CA SER A 176 1.18 -3.35 6.92
C SER A 176 2.63 -3.18 7.36
N GLY A 177 3.53 -4.10 6.94
CA GLY A 177 4.96 -3.94 7.16
C GLY A 177 5.49 -2.64 6.53
N ALA A 178 5.30 -2.46 5.23
CA ALA A 178 5.77 -1.30 4.49
C ALA A 178 5.18 0.01 5.05
N PHE A 179 3.86 0.04 5.30
CA PHE A 179 3.19 1.25 5.81
C PHE A 179 3.60 1.62 7.24
N VAL A 180 3.91 0.66 8.11
CA VAL A 180 4.49 0.99 9.43
C VAL A 180 5.81 1.71 9.25
N GLY A 181 6.67 1.21 8.37
CA GLY A 181 7.96 1.82 8.09
C GLY A 181 7.85 3.24 7.55
N SER A 182 7.06 3.41 6.50
CA SER A 182 6.93 4.70 5.82
C SER A 182 6.17 5.73 6.63
N SER A 183 5.13 5.33 7.38
CA SER A 183 4.34 6.24 8.22
C SER A 183 5.17 6.83 9.37
N VAL A 184 6.03 6.03 10.00
CA VAL A 184 6.97 6.54 11.00
C VAL A 184 8.10 7.33 10.34
N GLY A 185 8.49 6.92 9.15
CA GLY A 185 9.43 7.64 8.30
C GLY A 185 10.78 7.89 8.95
N THR A 186 11.39 6.87 9.60
CA THR A 186 12.63 7.06 10.39
C THR A 186 13.73 7.73 9.57
N PHE A 187 13.95 7.25 8.35
CA PHE A 187 14.91 7.82 7.39
C PHE A 187 14.28 8.03 6.01
N ASN A 188 12.94 8.09 5.94
CA ASN A 188 12.22 8.22 4.68
C ASN A 188 12.56 9.57 3.99
N PRO A 189 13.18 9.54 2.80
CA PRO A 189 13.62 10.74 2.10
C PRO A 189 12.43 11.52 1.51
N TYR A 190 11.34 10.86 1.17
CA TYR A 190 10.19 11.48 0.51
C TYR A 190 9.25 12.18 1.48
N ALA A 191 8.99 11.58 2.65
CA ALA A 191 8.10 12.17 3.63
C ALA A 191 8.88 12.99 4.66
N THR A 192 9.77 12.37 5.41
CA THR A 192 10.44 13.02 6.56
C THR A 192 11.47 14.05 6.13
N ALA A 193 12.33 13.74 5.16
CA ALA A 193 13.36 14.70 4.74
C ALA A 193 12.74 15.91 4.05
N VAL A 194 11.68 15.72 3.25
CA VAL A 194 10.95 16.83 2.60
C VAL A 194 10.25 17.69 3.64
N ALA A 195 9.51 17.08 4.56
CA ALA A 195 8.82 17.82 5.62
C ALA A 195 9.78 18.64 6.48
N GLN A 196 10.90 18.04 6.90
CA GLN A 196 11.93 18.73 7.68
C GLN A 196 12.63 19.82 6.87
N GLY A 197 12.84 19.62 5.57
CA GLY A 197 13.37 20.64 4.66
C GLY A 197 12.48 21.85 4.55
N ILE A 198 11.15 21.67 4.48
CA ILE A 198 10.17 22.77 4.41
C ILE A 198 10.17 23.60 5.70
N VAL A 199 10.26 22.94 6.87
CA VAL A 199 10.24 23.62 8.17
C VAL A 199 11.63 24.13 8.60
N GLY A 200 12.67 23.90 7.80
CA GLY A 200 14.05 24.36 8.11
C GLY A 200 14.73 23.56 9.22
N LEU A 201 14.24 22.36 9.55
CA LEU A 201 14.89 21.50 10.52
C LEU A 201 16.03 20.67 9.86
N PRO A 202 17.08 20.31 10.63
CA PRO A 202 18.09 19.40 10.12
C PRO A 202 17.48 18.08 9.66
N ILE A 203 17.88 17.61 8.46
CA ILE A 203 17.35 16.40 7.87
C ILE A 203 17.62 15.21 8.81
N PHE A 204 16.59 14.39 9.03
CA PHE A 204 16.57 13.25 9.94
C PHE A 204 16.80 13.60 11.42
N SER A 205 16.69 14.88 11.83
CA SER A 205 16.66 15.24 13.24
C SER A 205 15.55 14.48 13.97
N GLY A 206 15.83 14.01 15.20
CA GLY A 206 14.90 13.19 15.98
C GLY A 206 14.70 11.76 15.48
N ALA A 207 15.61 11.24 14.62
CA ALA A 207 15.52 9.86 14.11
C ALA A 207 15.49 8.80 15.21
N TRP A 208 16.21 9.00 16.32
CA TRP A 208 16.21 8.09 17.46
C TRP A 208 14.82 7.91 18.08
N TYR A 209 14.04 8.99 18.20
CA TYR A 209 12.67 8.93 18.71
C TYR A 209 11.76 8.18 17.73
N ARG A 210 11.88 8.49 16.43
CA ARG A 210 11.12 7.76 15.39
C ARG A 210 11.50 6.28 15.34
N MET A 211 12.77 5.92 15.60
CA MET A 211 13.18 4.52 15.66
C MET A 211 12.49 3.78 16.82
N ILE A 212 12.37 4.40 17.99
CA ILE A 212 11.62 3.81 19.11
C ILE A 212 10.15 3.62 18.71
N MET A 213 9.52 4.66 18.14
CA MET A 213 8.14 4.58 17.68
C MET A 213 7.95 3.52 16.60
N HIS A 214 8.89 3.38 15.67
CA HIS A 214 8.90 2.34 14.63
C HIS A 214 8.86 0.95 15.26
N VAL A 215 9.73 0.66 16.20
CA VAL A 215 9.77 -0.63 16.90
C VAL A 215 8.46 -0.90 17.63
N VAL A 216 7.96 0.08 18.39
CA VAL A 216 6.70 -0.08 19.16
C VAL A 216 5.52 -0.37 18.23
N ILE A 217 5.36 0.40 17.16
CA ILE A 217 4.24 0.22 16.22
C ILE A 217 4.40 -1.09 15.45
N LEU A 218 5.61 -1.42 15.00
CA LEU A 218 5.88 -2.68 14.30
C LEU A 218 5.51 -3.88 15.18
N VAL A 219 5.96 -3.91 16.43
CA VAL A 219 5.64 -4.98 17.37
C VAL A 219 4.13 -5.10 17.57
N ALA A 220 3.44 -3.99 17.75
CA ALA A 220 1.97 -4.00 17.91
C ALA A 220 1.26 -4.59 16.67
N VAL A 221 1.66 -4.15 15.47
CA VAL A 221 1.05 -4.62 14.20
C VAL A 221 1.41 -6.09 13.93
N VAL A 222 2.65 -6.52 14.22
CA VAL A 222 3.05 -7.93 14.08
C VAL A 222 2.24 -8.82 15.03
N ILE A 223 2.09 -8.43 16.30
CA ILE A 223 1.27 -9.17 17.25
C ILE A 223 -0.17 -9.29 16.75
N TYR A 224 -0.77 -8.17 16.32
CA TYR A 224 -2.12 -8.16 15.80
C TYR A 224 -2.29 -9.08 14.58
N THR A 225 -1.39 -8.98 13.61
CA THR A 225 -1.41 -9.80 12.38
C THR A 225 -1.22 -11.28 12.71
N THR A 226 -0.30 -11.62 13.61
CA THR A 226 -0.05 -13.00 14.03
C THR A 226 -1.26 -13.59 14.77
N LEU A 227 -1.86 -12.83 15.69
CA LEU A 227 -3.06 -13.28 16.41
C LEU A 227 -4.25 -13.49 15.45
N TYR A 228 -4.40 -12.62 14.45
CA TYR A 228 -5.39 -12.80 13.41
C TYR A 228 -5.12 -14.07 12.58
N ALA A 229 -3.90 -14.24 12.10
CA ALA A 229 -3.47 -15.39 11.30
C ALA A 229 -3.71 -16.72 12.02
N GLU A 230 -3.34 -16.81 13.31
CA GLU A 230 -3.58 -18.02 14.11
C GLU A 230 -5.05 -18.28 14.36
N ARG A 231 -5.87 -17.22 14.53
CA ARG A 231 -7.32 -17.36 14.65
C ARG A 231 -7.94 -17.96 13.40
N VAL A 232 -7.52 -17.48 12.23
CA VAL A 232 -7.97 -17.99 10.93
C VAL A 232 -7.47 -19.41 10.69
N LYS A 233 -6.22 -19.74 11.07
CA LYS A 233 -5.67 -21.08 10.97
C LYS A 233 -6.47 -22.11 11.78
N LYS A 234 -6.97 -21.71 12.97
CA LYS A 234 -7.82 -22.56 13.82
C LYS A 234 -9.25 -22.68 13.30
N ASP A 235 -9.78 -21.62 12.73
CA ASP A 235 -11.16 -21.55 12.25
C ASP A 235 -11.22 -20.67 10.97
N PRO A 236 -11.11 -21.28 9.79
CA PRO A 236 -11.12 -20.57 8.51
C PRO A 236 -12.36 -19.70 8.28
N THR A 237 -13.49 -20.01 8.94
CA THR A 237 -14.72 -19.22 8.79
C THR A 237 -14.60 -17.82 9.39
N LYS A 238 -13.59 -17.57 10.22
CA LYS A 238 -13.28 -16.26 10.82
C LYS A 238 -12.44 -15.36 9.92
N SER A 239 -12.04 -15.86 8.74
CA SER A 239 -11.39 -15.02 7.74
C SER A 239 -12.36 -14.01 7.15
N TYR A 240 -11.94 -12.75 7.06
CA TYR A 240 -12.72 -11.70 6.39
C TYR A 240 -12.89 -11.94 4.89
N CYS A 241 -12.03 -12.74 4.26
CA CYS A 241 -12.12 -13.10 2.85
C CYS A 241 -12.70 -14.50 2.60
N TYR A 242 -13.22 -15.19 3.63
CA TYR A 242 -13.72 -16.56 3.53
C TYR A 242 -14.66 -16.78 2.34
N ASN A 243 -15.66 -15.93 2.18
CA ASN A 243 -16.63 -16.04 1.09
C ASN A 243 -16.00 -15.85 -0.30
N VAL A 244 -15.04 -14.94 -0.41
CA VAL A 244 -14.31 -14.68 -1.66
C VAL A 244 -13.41 -15.86 -2.01
N GLU A 245 -12.68 -16.39 -1.04
CA GLU A 245 -11.83 -17.57 -1.25
C GLU A 245 -12.64 -18.80 -1.62
N GLN A 246 -13.78 -19.03 -0.98
CA GLN A 246 -14.71 -20.12 -1.32
C GLN A 246 -15.30 -19.95 -2.74
N ALA A 247 -15.62 -18.73 -3.15
CA ALA A 247 -16.08 -18.45 -4.51
C ALA A 247 -15.00 -18.76 -5.55
N HIS A 248 -13.74 -18.39 -5.29
CA HIS A 248 -12.60 -18.71 -6.14
C HIS A 248 -12.35 -20.22 -6.23
N LEU A 249 -12.44 -20.94 -5.13
CA LEU A 249 -12.30 -22.40 -5.14
C LEU A 249 -13.41 -23.08 -5.98
N LYS A 250 -14.65 -22.59 -5.88
CA LYS A 250 -15.79 -23.12 -6.64
C LYS A 250 -15.74 -22.80 -8.14
N SER A 251 -15.14 -21.67 -8.52
CA SER A 251 -15.07 -21.24 -9.94
C SER A 251 -13.99 -21.96 -10.75
N GLY A 252 -13.24 -22.90 -10.17
CA GLY A 252 -12.16 -23.62 -10.86
C GLY A 252 -10.93 -22.75 -11.20
N GLN A 253 -10.94 -21.46 -10.89
CA GLN A 253 -9.79 -20.58 -11.05
C GLN A 253 -8.69 -20.82 -9.97
N ALA A 254 -8.98 -21.68 -8.99
CA ALA A 254 -8.02 -22.13 -7.99
C ALA A 254 -6.84 -22.90 -8.61
N ASP A 255 -7.00 -23.52 -9.76
CA ASP A 255 -5.93 -24.27 -10.44
C ASP A 255 -4.84 -23.38 -11.04
N GLN A 256 -5.12 -22.12 -11.28
CA GLN A 256 -4.07 -21.16 -11.71
C GLN A 256 -3.26 -20.58 -10.56
N LEU A 257 -3.75 -20.70 -9.32
CA LEU A 257 -3.03 -20.30 -8.09
C LEU A 257 -2.54 -21.51 -7.27
N ASN A 258 -3.08 -22.68 -7.50
CA ASN A 258 -2.55 -23.96 -7.05
C ASN A 258 -1.54 -24.45 -8.09
N TYR A 259 -0.37 -23.86 -8.11
CA TYR A 259 0.76 -24.47 -8.80
C TYR A 259 0.95 -25.87 -8.21
N THR A 260 0.55 -26.81 -9.03
CA THR A 260 0.51 -28.24 -8.82
C THR A 260 1.64 -28.77 -7.95
N THR A 261 1.24 -29.39 -6.89
CA THR A 261 2.04 -30.24 -6.00
C THR A 261 2.54 -31.54 -6.68
N THR A 262 2.86 -31.53 -7.98
CA THR A 262 3.36 -32.73 -8.68
C THR A 262 4.20 -32.35 -9.89
N THR A 263 5.38 -31.80 -9.63
CA THR A 263 6.47 -32.07 -10.54
C THR A 263 7.56 -32.77 -9.73
N THR A 264 7.40 -34.06 -9.53
CA THR A 264 8.51 -34.97 -9.31
C THR A 264 9.49 -34.72 -10.45
N LEU A 265 10.59 -34.03 -10.15
CA LEU A 265 11.75 -34.01 -11.01
C LEU A 265 12.22 -35.44 -11.19
N SER A 266 11.74 -36.10 -12.25
CA SER A 266 12.38 -37.26 -12.80
C SER A 266 13.74 -36.80 -13.33
N ILE A 267 14.74 -36.93 -12.51
CA ILE A 267 16.14 -36.87 -12.97
C ILE A 267 16.31 -38.16 -13.78
N ARG A 268 16.12 -38.05 -15.10
CA ARG A 268 16.45 -39.09 -16.04
C ARG A 268 17.96 -39.05 -16.19
N ASN A 269 18.63 -40.03 -15.51
CA ASN A 269 20.00 -40.37 -15.74
C ASN A 269 20.23 -40.63 -17.23
N THR A 270 21.08 -39.84 -17.86
CA THR A 270 21.91 -40.21 -19.01
C THR A 270 23.32 -39.77 -18.76
#